data_b6a3d92df7255768b8064bbf278fed7b
#
_entry.id   b6a3d92df7255768b8064bbf278fed7b
#
_cell.length_a   1.000
_cell.length_b   1.000
_cell.length_c   1.000
_cell.angle_alpha   90.00
_cell.angle_beta   90.00
_cell.angle_gamma   90.00
#
_symmetry.space_group_name_H-M   'P 1'
#
loop_
_entity.id
_entity.type
_entity.pdbx_description
1 polymer ?
#
loop_
_entity_poly.entity_id
_entity_poly.type
_entity_poly.pdbx_seq_one_letter_code
_entity_poly.pdbx_strand_id
1 'polypeptide(L)'
;MCSKFISVFARNHVIVGLDRLRSRMRWAVVAFGVVACGVLVAFSATSSAADGNKTLAGAWNITIEFDDPALVGCTTPGLNTADGGVIAQGCDLSESPGYGQWRRTGNGEFAVTFSGVNYGAPGTGITGSYKVRATLQVSGESFSGPFVTDVFALDGTLLFSASGTVTAERIGIEPL
;
A
#
# COMPACT_ATOMS: atom_id res chain seq x y z
N MET A 1 -38.97 0.45 -30.11
CA MET A 1 -38.58 1.54 -31.05
C MET A 1 -37.08 1.62 -31.08
N CYS A 2 -36.58 1.26 -32.24
CA CYS A 2 -35.16 1.17 -32.58
C CYS A 2 -34.62 2.56 -32.97
N SER A 3 -33.44 2.95 -32.53
CA SER A 3 -32.61 3.86 -33.32
C SER A 3 -31.15 3.65 -33.06
N LYS A 4 -30.53 3.14 -34.10
CA LYS A 4 -29.10 3.04 -34.40
C LYS A 4 -28.51 4.44 -34.52
N PHE A 5 -27.28 4.65 -34.08
CA PHE A 5 -26.38 5.59 -34.70
C PHE A 5 -25.02 4.97 -35.00
N ILE A 6 -24.67 5.15 -36.23
CA ILE A 6 -23.66 4.58 -37.09
C ILE A 6 -22.34 5.32 -36.89
N SER A 7 -21.28 4.54 -37.01
CA SER A 7 -19.87 4.87 -37.16
C SER A 7 -19.57 5.93 -38.23
N VAL A 8 -18.53 6.73 -38.03
CA VAL A 8 -17.75 7.30 -39.13
C VAL A 8 -16.27 7.16 -38.92
N PHE A 9 -15.69 6.51 -39.87
CA PHE A 9 -14.29 6.32 -40.24
C PHE A 9 -13.53 7.64 -40.40
N ALA A 10 -12.24 7.66 -40.05
CA ALA A 10 -11.24 8.31 -40.91
C ALA A 10 -9.88 7.63 -40.67
N ARG A 11 -9.47 6.86 -41.66
CA ARG A 11 -8.08 6.48 -41.94
C ARG A 11 -7.35 7.71 -42.49
N ASN A 12 -6.12 7.90 -42.06
CA ASN A 12 -5.13 8.54 -42.91
C ASN A 12 -3.79 7.81 -42.77
N HIS A 13 -3.48 7.10 -43.87
CA HIS A 13 -2.16 6.64 -44.24
C HIS A 13 -1.31 7.82 -44.70
N VAL A 14 -0.09 7.92 -44.19
CA VAL A 14 1.00 8.56 -44.93
C VAL A 14 2.21 7.67 -44.83
N ILE A 15 2.52 7.07 -45.99
CA ILE A 15 3.79 6.41 -46.32
C ILE A 15 4.60 7.40 -47.14
N VAL A 16 5.79 7.72 -46.74
CA VAL A 16 6.93 8.23 -47.59
C VAL A 16 8.14 8.15 -46.63
N GLY A 17 9.29 7.64 -46.93
CA GLY A 17 9.92 7.13 -48.12
C GLY A 17 11.30 6.65 -47.70
N LEU A 18 11.74 5.58 -48.33
CA LEU A 18 13.12 5.08 -48.31
C LEU A 18 14.03 6.07 -49.05
N ASP A 19 15.18 6.40 -48.53
CA ASP A 19 16.37 6.49 -49.36
C ASP A 19 17.66 6.38 -48.51
N ARG A 20 18.36 5.40 -48.89
CA ARG A 20 19.79 5.11 -49.08
C ARG A 20 20.77 6.26 -48.78
N LEU A 21 21.73 5.95 -47.91
CA LEU A 21 23.07 6.36 -48.20
C LEU A 21 24.05 5.32 -47.63
N ARG A 22 24.52 4.44 -48.53
CA ARG A 22 25.76 3.68 -48.37
C ARG A 22 26.92 4.64 -48.50
N SER A 23 27.76 4.75 -47.52
CA SER A 23 29.12 5.25 -47.73
C SER A 23 30.10 4.37 -46.99
N ARG A 24 31.00 3.82 -47.80
CA ARG A 24 32.16 3.02 -47.46
C ARG A 24 33.21 3.89 -46.74
N MET A 25 33.84 3.39 -45.70
CA MET A 25 35.25 3.69 -45.47
C MET A 25 35.80 2.72 -44.41
N ARG A 26 36.52 1.72 -44.85
CA ARG A 26 37.98 1.55 -44.71
C ARG A 26 38.49 1.29 -43.28
N TRP A 27 38.94 0.09 -43.18
CA TRP A 27 39.89 -0.55 -42.26
C TRP A 27 40.96 0.41 -41.71
N ALA A 28 41.08 0.48 -40.40
CA ALA A 28 42.31 0.77 -39.71
C ALA A 28 42.42 -0.16 -38.51
N VAL A 29 43.22 -1.19 -38.69
CA VAL A 29 43.71 -2.05 -37.59
C VAL A 29 44.73 -1.23 -36.82
N VAL A 30 44.43 -0.90 -35.56
CA VAL A 30 45.46 -0.49 -34.60
C VAL A 30 45.35 -1.42 -33.41
N ALA A 31 46.33 -2.32 -33.37
CA ALA A 31 46.61 -3.12 -32.19
C ALA A 31 47.16 -2.21 -31.10
N PHE A 32 46.47 -2.07 -30.00
CA PHE A 32 47.01 -1.52 -28.76
C PHE A 32 46.77 -2.46 -27.60
N GLY A 33 47.87 -2.64 -26.90
CA GLY A 33 48.15 -3.66 -25.90
C GLY A 33 47.14 -3.75 -24.77
N VAL A 34 46.93 -4.98 -24.39
CA VAL A 34 46.24 -5.42 -23.19
C VAL A 34 47.11 -5.05 -21.99
N VAL A 35 46.72 -4.04 -21.23
CA VAL A 35 47.10 -3.92 -19.83
C VAL A 35 45.85 -4.30 -19.03
N ALA A 36 45.84 -5.56 -18.65
CA ALA A 36 44.88 -6.08 -17.70
C ALA A 36 45.21 -5.51 -16.30
N CYS A 37 44.66 -4.34 -15.96
CA CYS A 37 44.63 -3.87 -14.60
C CYS A 37 43.35 -4.42 -13.98
N GLY A 38 43.44 -5.59 -13.36
CA GLY A 38 42.37 -6.20 -12.59
C GLY A 38 42.05 -5.34 -11.36
N VAL A 39 41.11 -4.41 -11.50
CA VAL A 39 40.45 -3.82 -10.35
C VAL A 39 39.40 -4.82 -9.89
N LEU A 40 39.79 -5.68 -8.97
CA LEU A 40 38.83 -6.42 -8.10
C LEU A 40 38.10 -5.39 -7.28
N VAL A 41 36.98 -4.88 -7.82
CA VAL A 41 35.97 -4.21 -7.02
C VAL A 41 35.34 -5.32 -6.17
N ALA A 42 35.88 -5.51 -4.96
CA ALA A 42 35.19 -6.24 -3.92
C ALA A 42 33.91 -5.46 -3.64
N PHE A 43 32.80 -5.88 -4.27
CA PHE A 43 31.45 -5.55 -3.78
C PHE A 43 31.38 -6.20 -2.41
N SER A 44 31.76 -5.43 -1.39
CA SER A 44 31.33 -5.71 -0.03
C SER A 44 29.82 -5.59 -0.06
N ALA A 45 29.13 -6.71 -0.27
CA ALA A 45 27.75 -6.86 0.10
C ALA A 45 27.74 -6.64 1.62
N THR A 46 27.56 -5.38 2.04
CA THR A 46 27.12 -5.09 3.38
C THR A 46 25.74 -5.72 3.48
N SER A 47 25.73 -6.97 3.91
CA SER A 47 24.53 -7.61 4.39
C SER A 47 24.02 -6.73 5.52
N SER A 48 22.99 -5.94 5.23
CA SER A 48 22.19 -5.24 6.23
C SER A 48 21.48 -6.30 7.08
N ALA A 49 22.22 -6.96 7.94
CA ALA A 49 21.71 -7.92 8.92
C ALA A 49 20.96 -7.23 10.07
N ALA A 50 20.73 -5.91 9.96
CA ALA A 50 20.03 -5.12 10.98
C ALA A 50 18.55 -4.83 10.66
N ASP A 51 18.02 -5.25 9.51
CA ASP A 51 16.62 -5.00 9.13
C ASP A 51 15.70 -6.21 9.37
N GLY A 52 16.16 -7.22 10.10
CA GLY A 52 15.52 -8.54 10.20
C GLY A 52 14.10 -8.58 10.77
N ASN A 53 13.56 -7.49 11.31
CA ASN A 53 12.25 -7.56 11.97
C ASN A 53 11.34 -6.36 11.73
N LYS A 54 11.63 -5.50 10.77
CA LYS A 54 10.74 -4.38 10.44
C LYS A 54 9.74 -4.80 9.37
N THR A 55 8.79 -5.66 9.75
CA THR A 55 7.67 -6.05 8.90
C THR A 55 6.36 -5.75 9.60
N LEU A 56 5.39 -5.26 8.84
CA LEU A 56 4.03 -5.10 9.35
C LEU A 56 3.25 -6.44 9.37
N ALA A 57 3.72 -7.46 8.64
CA ALA A 57 3.09 -8.79 8.63
C ALA A 57 3.06 -9.40 10.03
N GLY A 58 1.90 -9.95 10.43
CA GLY A 58 1.67 -10.58 11.72
C GLY A 58 0.33 -10.20 12.34
N ALA A 59 0.04 -10.78 13.50
CA ALA A 59 -1.12 -10.45 14.32
C ALA A 59 -0.74 -9.39 15.36
N TRP A 60 -1.64 -8.47 15.62
CA TRP A 60 -1.40 -7.29 16.45
C TRP A 60 -2.57 -7.00 17.38
N ASN A 61 -2.28 -6.58 18.61
CA ASN A 61 -3.21 -5.87 19.47
C ASN A 61 -3.07 -4.37 19.18
N ILE A 62 -4.11 -3.76 18.64
CA ILE A 62 -4.08 -2.40 18.13
C ILE A 62 -4.90 -1.50 19.05
N THR A 63 -4.29 -0.47 19.61
CA THR A 63 -4.95 0.56 20.41
C THR A 63 -5.13 1.81 19.55
N ILE A 64 -6.36 2.31 19.52
CA ILE A 64 -6.81 3.47 18.73
C ILE A 64 -7.17 4.59 19.68
N GLU A 65 -6.57 5.77 19.48
CA GLU A 65 -6.86 6.99 20.23
C GLU A 65 -7.22 8.09 19.24
N PHE A 66 -8.40 8.68 19.39
CA PHE A 66 -8.86 9.79 18.55
C PHE A 66 -8.37 11.13 19.09
N ASP A 67 -8.10 12.08 18.19
CA ASP A 67 -7.78 13.46 18.54
C ASP A 67 -8.99 14.20 19.13
N ASP A 68 -10.21 13.83 18.72
CA ASP A 68 -11.46 14.35 19.27
C ASP A 68 -11.82 13.59 20.56
N PRO A 69 -11.83 14.24 21.72
CA PRO A 69 -12.15 13.61 23.00
C PRO A 69 -13.62 13.14 23.12
N ALA A 70 -14.49 13.54 22.19
CA ALA A 70 -15.86 13.01 22.13
C ALA A 70 -15.93 11.60 21.53
N LEU A 71 -14.87 11.15 20.85
CA LEU A 71 -14.78 9.82 20.28
C LEU A 71 -14.03 8.89 21.24
N VAL A 72 -14.62 7.73 21.49
CA VAL A 72 -14.03 6.74 22.40
C VAL A 72 -13.09 5.84 21.61
N GLY A 73 -11.81 5.82 22.02
CA GLY A 73 -10.84 4.87 21.49
C GLY A 73 -11.07 3.43 21.97
N CYS A 74 -10.40 2.49 21.36
CA CYS A 74 -10.52 1.07 21.70
C CYS A 74 -9.21 0.31 21.51
N THR A 75 -9.19 -0.93 22.04
CA THR A 75 -8.16 -1.91 21.68
C THR A 75 -8.80 -3.08 20.94
N THR A 76 -8.26 -3.45 19.79
CA THR A 76 -8.85 -4.42 18.87
C THR A 76 -7.76 -5.25 18.19
N PRO A 77 -8.00 -6.54 17.85
CA PRO A 77 -7.05 -7.32 17.09
C PRO A 77 -7.02 -6.94 15.62
N GLY A 78 -5.85 -7.09 15.00
CA GLY A 78 -5.66 -6.95 13.56
C GLY A 78 -4.67 -7.98 13.03
N LEU A 79 -4.80 -8.31 11.76
CA LEU A 79 -3.91 -9.22 11.04
C LEU A 79 -3.42 -8.55 9.75
N ASN A 80 -2.11 -8.50 9.59
CA ASN A 80 -1.46 -8.08 8.36
C ASN A 80 -0.77 -9.28 7.73
N THR A 81 -1.13 -9.63 6.49
CA THR A 81 -0.54 -10.76 5.78
C THR A 81 0.78 -10.38 5.10
N ALA A 82 1.64 -11.36 4.84
CA ALA A 82 2.96 -11.10 4.25
C ALA A 82 2.91 -10.57 2.82
N ASP A 83 1.82 -10.82 2.09
CA ASP A 83 1.56 -10.37 0.73
C ASP A 83 0.88 -8.98 0.65
N GLY A 84 0.76 -8.30 1.80
CA GLY A 84 0.26 -6.93 1.86
C GLY A 84 -1.21 -6.77 2.26
N GLY A 85 -1.90 -7.87 2.60
CA GLY A 85 -3.30 -7.81 3.05
C GLY A 85 -3.44 -7.27 4.47
N VAL A 86 -4.58 -6.63 4.76
CA VAL A 86 -4.98 -6.13 6.08
C VAL A 86 -6.37 -6.66 6.43
N ILE A 87 -6.52 -7.15 7.65
CA ILE A 87 -7.81 -7.42 8.29
C ILE A 87 -7.76 -6.72 9.65
N ALA A 88 -8.63 -5.73 9.85
CA ALA A 88 -8.72 -4.99 11.11
C ALA A 88 -10.13 -5.08 11.67
N GLN A 89 -10.27 -5.44 12.94
CA GLN A 89 -11.57 -5.46 13.62
C GLN A 89 -11.99 -4.02 13.95
N GLY A 90 -13.26 -3.70 13.80
CA GLY A 90 -13.83 -2.44 14.24
C GLY A 90 -13.90 -2.31 15.77
N CYS A 91 -14.10 -1.09 16.25
CA CYS A 91 -14.16 -0.78 17.68
C CYS A 91 -15.47 -1.24 18.34
N ASP A 92 -16.53 -1.41 17.60
CA ASP A 92 -17.80 -1.86 18.10
C ASP A 92 -18.52 -2.84 17.15
N LEU A 93 -19.69 -3.34 17.62
CA LEU A 93 -20.49 -4.30 16.86
C LEU A 93 -21.25 -3.68 15.68
N SER A 94 -21.25 -2.35 15.55
CA SER A 94 -21.85 -1.65 14.42
C SER A 94 -20.90 -1.57 13.21
N GLU A 95 -19.66 -2.01 13.36
CA GLU A 95 -18.66 -2.03 12.31
C GLU A 95 -18.32 -3.45 11.87
N SER A 96 -18.25 -3.69 10.56
CA SER A 96 -17.66 -4.93 10.06
C SER A 96 -16.15 -4.93 10.28
N PRO A 97 -15.46 -6.08 10.24
CA PRO A 97 -14.04 -6.08 10.00
C PRO A 97 -13.70 -5.27 8.73
N GLY A 98 -12.63 -4.49 8.78
CA GLY A 98 -12.09 -3.78 7.64
C GLY A 98 -11.13 -4.67 6.87
N TYR A 99 -11.17 -4.59 5.53
CA TYR A 99 -10.28 -5.30 4.62
C TYR A 99 -9.52 -4.32 3.75
N GLY A 100 -8.24 -4.57 3.55
CA GLY A 100 -7.42 -3.63 2.79
C GLY A 100 -6.02 -4.12 2.50
N GLN A 101 -5.14 -3.15 2.29
CA GLN A 101 -3.76 -3.42 1.91
C GLN A 101 -2.78 -2.51 2.65
N TRP A 102 -1.56 -3.02 2.79
CA TRP A 102 -0.42 -2.26 3.24
C TRP A 102 0.75 -2.38 2.27
N ARG A 103 1.63 -1.39 2.29
CA ARG A 103 2.90 -1.41 1.57
C ARG A 103 3.97 -0.69 2.37
N ARG A 104 5.20 -1.12 2.21
CA ARG A 104 6.36 -0.41 2.76
C ARG A 104 6.59 0.89 1.98
N THR A 105 6.82 1.99 2.68
CA THR A 105 7.12 3.31 2.11
C THR A 105 8.53 3.79 2.48
N GLY A 106 9.11 3.23 3.54
CA GLY A 106 10.43 3.61 4.02
C GLY A 106 11.07 2.54 4.91
N ASN A 107 12.13 2.90 5.59
CA ASN A 107 12.79 2.02 6.57
C ASN A 107 11.94 1.88 7.82
N GLY A 108 11.19 0.77 7.90
CA GLY A 108 10.21 0.51 8.95
C GLY A 108 8.92 1.32 8.82
N GLU A 109 8.76 2.10 7.76
CA GLU A 109 7.55 2.87 7.49
C GLU A 109 6.63 2.16 6.52
N PHE A 110 5.33 2.21 6.79
CA PHE A 110 4.29 1.51 6.04
C PHE A 110 3.06 2.40 5.87
N ALA A 111 2.53 2.44 4.65
CA ALA A 111 1.20 3.00 4.38
C ALA A 111 0.17 1.87 4.41
N VAL A 112 -0.96 2.12 5.07
CA VAL A 112 -2.06 1.19 5.24
C VAL A 112 -3.35 1.86 4.77
N THR A 113 -4.20 1.12 4.07
CA THR A 113 -5.55 1.54 3.73
C THR A 113 -6.48 0.34 3.80
N PHE A 114 -7.59 0.49 4.51
CA PHE A 114 -8.65 -0.52 4.56
C PHE A 114 -10.02 0.13 4.65
N SER A 115 -11.05 -0.63 4.35
CA SER A 115 -12.44 -0.19 4.37
C SER A 115 -13.33 -1.30 4.93
N GLY A 116 -14.44 -0.90 5.53
CA GLY A 116 -15.49 -1.78 6.00
C GLY A 116 -16.86 -1.12 5.86
N VAL A 117 -17.88 -1.76 6.40
CA VAL A 117 -19.23 -1.25 6.39
C VAL A 117 -19.75 -1.00 7.81
N ASN A 118 -20.62 -0.04 7.95
CA ASN A 118 -21.34 0.25 9.19
C ASN A 118 -22.73 -0.39 9.14
N TYR A 119 -23.11 -1.01 10.23
CA TYR A 119 -24.45 -1.58 10.43
C TYR A 119 -25.29 -0.64 11.28
N GLY A 120 -26.57 -0.55 10.97
CA GLY A 120 -27.53 0.11 11.83
C GLY A 120 -27.95 -0.77 13.00
N ALA A 121 -29.05 -0.38 13.67
CA ALA A 121 -29.65 -1.19 14.72
C ALA A 121 -29.94 -2.62 14.21
N PRO A 122 -29.99 -3.63 15.08
CA PRO A 122 -30.27 -5.01 14.68
C PRO A 122 -31.49 -5.12 13.75
N GLY A 123 -31.30 -5.73 12.58
CA GLY A 123 -32.32 -5.89 11.54
C GLY A 123 -32.46 -4.74 10.54
N THR A 124 -31.70 -3.64 10.66
CA THR A 124 -31.76 -2.52 9.70
C THR A 124 -30.75 -2.61 8.56
N GLY A 125 -29.77 -3.52 8.64
CA GLY A 125 -28.78 -3.74 7.60
C GLY A 125 -27.63 -2.71 7.59
N ILE A 126 -26.98 -2.58 6.42
CA ILE A 126 -25.85 -1.66 6.23
C ILE A 126 -26.38 -0.22 6.15
N THR A 127 -25.75 0.69 6.86
CA THR A 127 -26.10 2.12 6.91
C THR A 127 -25.06 3.01 6.23
N GLY A 128 -23.91 2.48 5.94
CA GLY A 128 -22.82 3.22 5.31
C GLY A 128 -21.53 2.41 5.24
N SER A 129 -20.43 3.10 5.01
CA SER A 129 -19.10 2.51 4.98
C SER A 129 -18.08 3.41 5.68
N TYR A 130 -16.93 2.85 5.99
CA TYR A 130 -15.81 3.61 6.47
C TYR A 130 -14.53 3.27 5.68
N LYS A 131 -13.59 4.20 5.66
CA LYS A 131 -12.25 4.03 5.10
C LYS A 131 -11.22 4.58 6.06
N VAL A 132 -10.23 3.76 6.38
CA VAL A 132 -9.09 4.15 7.21
C VAL A 132 -7.82 4.22 6.36
N ARG A 133 -7.02 5.26 6.61
CA ARG A 133 -5.69 5.43 6.04
C ARG A 133 -4.72 5.74 7.18
N ALA A 134 -3.60 5.04 7.22
CA ALA A 134 -2.59 5.23 8.26
C ALA A 134 -1.18 5.21 7.66
N THR A 135 -0.28 5.92 8.33
CA THR A 135 1.17 5.79 8.12
C THR A 135 1.77 5.28 9.41
N LEU A 136 2.38 4.10 9.37
CA LEU A 136 2.83 3.38 10.54
C LEU A 136 4.35 3.27 10.54
N GLN A 137 4.96 3.45 11.71
CA GLN A 137 6.38 3.18 11.95
C GLN A 137 6.51 1.93 12.81
N VAL A 138 7.12 0.87 12.27
CA VAL A 138 7.41 -0.37 12.99
C VAL A 138 8.74 -0.27 13.70
N SER A 139 8.77 -0.65 14.97
CA SER A 139 9.95 -0.71 15.82
C SER A 139 9.93 -1.98 16.68
N GLY A 140 10.68 -3.00 16.26
CA GLY A 140 10.67 -4.32 16.93
C GLY A 140 9.28 -4.98 16.85
N GLU A 141 8.74 -5.29 18.03
CA GLU A 141 7.43 -5.94 18.18
C GLU A 141 6.27 -4.94 18.36
N SER A 142 6.49 -3.67 18.04
CA SER A 142 5.46 -2.64 18.12
C SER A 142 5.40 -1.81 16.84
N PHE A 143 4.28 -1.13 16.62
CA PHE A 143 4.17 -0.03 15.68
C PHE A 143 3.36 1.13 16.26
N SER A 144 3.53 2.31 15.68
CA SER A 144 2.70 3.47 15.97
C SER A 144 2.60 4.38 14.76
N GLY A 145 1.59 5.25 14.75
CA GLY A 145 1.48 6.29 13.74
C GLY A 145 0.12 6.95 13.66
N PRO A 146 0.01 8.04 12.88
CA PRO A 146 -1.24 8.74 12.67
C PRO A 146 -2.16 7.95 11.74
N PHE A 147 -3.46 8.12 11.95
CA PHE A 147 -4.50 7.64 11.04
C PHE A 147 -5.56 8.71 10.80
N VAL A 148 -6.30 8.52 9.70
CA VAL A 148 -7.54 9.23 9.40
C VAL A 148 -8.59 8.19 9.02
N THR A 149 -9.79 8.31 9.57
CA THR A 149 -10.97 7.56 9.17
C THR A 149 -12.01 8.49 8.56
N ASP A 150 -12.54 8.10 7.41
CA ASP A 150 -13.66 8.77 6.73
C ASP A 150 -14.88 7.86 6.81
N VAL A 151 -16.01 8.40 7.20
CA VAL A 151 -17.30 7.68 7.27
C VAL A 151 -18.24 8.24 6.22
N PHE A 152 -18.88 7.32 5.48
CA PHE A 152 -19.73 7.64 4.34
C PHE A 152 -21.13 7.07 4.52
N ALA A 153 -22.14 7.80 4.03
CA ALA A 153 -23.47 7.29 3.84
C ALA A 153 -23.54 6.24 2.72
N LEU A 154 -24.70 5.57 2.56
CA LEU A 154 -24.90 4.56 1.50
C LEU A 154 -24.74 5.12 0.08
N ASP A 155 -25.06 6.38 -0.13
CA ASP A 155 -24.91 7.06 -1.41
C ASP A 155 -23.47 7.54 -1.70
N GLY A 156 -22.53 7.29 -0.77
CA GLY A 156 -21.14 7.70 -0.87
C GLY A 156 -20.87 9.12 -0.37
N THR A 157 -21.85 9.83 0.16
CA THR A 157 -21.67 11.14 0.78
C THR A 157 -20.81 11.01 2.03
N LEU A 158 -19.75 11.83 2.14
CA LEU A 158 -18.92 11.91 3.34
C LEU A 158 -19.75 12.51 4.49
N LEU A 159 -19.90 11.76 5.57
CA LEU A 159 -20.62 12.20 6.78
C LEU A 159 -19.68 12.93 7.73
N PHE A 160 -18.54 12.36 8.04
CA PHE A 160 -17.49 12.99 8.84
C PHE A 160 -16.14 12.32 8.61
N SER A 161 -15.09 13.01 9.06
CA SER A 161 -13.72 12.47 9.15
C SER A 161 -13.23 12.65 10.58
N ALA A 162 -12.47 11.67 11.06
CA ALA A 162 -11.79 11.74 12.34
C ALA A 162 -10.31 11.36 12.16
N SER A 163 -9.45 11.92 12.98
CA SER A 163 -8.02 11.61 13.05
C SER A 163 -7.62 11.14 14.43
N GLY A 164 -6.43 10.57 14.53
CA GLY A 164 -5.88 10.11 15.78
C GLY A 164 -4.55 9.39 15.62
N THR A 165 -4.15 8.71 16.69
CA THR A 165 -2.96 7.91 16.75
C THR A 165 -3.33 6.44 17.00
N VAL A 166 -2.65 5.55 16.28
CA VAL A 166 -2.72 4.12 16.50
C VAL A 166 -1.38 3.64 17.06
N THR A 167 -1.45 2.78 18.08
CA THR A 167 -0.31 2.02 18.60
C THR A 167 -0.65 0.55 18.61
N ALA A 168 0.35 -0.33 18.47
CA ALA A 168 0.09 -1.76 18.54
C ALA A 168 1.29 -2.54 19.05
N GLU A 169 0.96 -3.69 19.62
CA GLU A 169 1.92 -4.71 20.05
C GLU A 169 1.64 -6.02 19.33
N ARG A 170 2.71 -6.72 18.96
CA ARG A 170 2.60 -8.01 18.27
C ARG A 170 2.03 -9.07 19.19
N ILE A 171 1.09 -9.85 18.69
CA ILE A 171 0.58 -11.02 19.41
C ILE A 171 1.58 -12.15 19.23
N GLY A 172 2.23 -12.55 20.34
CA GLY A 172 3.14 -13.68 20.41
C GLY A 172 2.41 -15.01 20.58
N ILE A 173 3.15 -16.09 20.40
CA ILE A 173 2.69 -17.44 20.77
C ILE A 173 3.00 -17.66 22.25
N GLU A 174 1.98 -17.93 23.03
CA GLU A 174 2.14 -18.26 24.45
C GLU A 174 2.32 -19.79 24.61
N PRO A 175 3.31 -20.25 25.37
CA PRO A 175 3.43 -21.67 25.67
C PRO A 175 2.26 -22.15 26.57
N LEU A 176 1.81 -23.38 26.36
CA LEU A 176 0.78 -24.05 27.18
C LEU A 176 1.35 -24.47 28.52
#